data_f56eae9ef67eb7eb059cd6d8b68f402c
#
_entry.id   f56eae9ef67eb7eb059cd6d8b68f402c
#
_cell.length_a   1.000
_cell.length_b   1.000
_cell.length_c   1.000
_cell.angle_alpha   90.00
_cell.angle_beta   90.00
_cell.angle_gamma   90.00
#
_symmetry.space_group_name_H-M   'P 1'
#
loop_
_entity.id
_entity.type
_entity.pdbx_description
1 polymer ?
#
loop_
_entity_poly.entity_id
_entity_poly.type
_entity_poly.pdbx_seq_one_letter_code
_entity_poly.pdbx_strand_id
1 'polypeptide(L)'
;GVEALVRWQHPKHGLLAPDRFIPLAEQTGMIKPLTYYVLRSALRHCEGWRRAGLDLSMSVNISAINIQDPEFPGQVAEILKEFSVPPACLELEITETAVMSEPVRAVECIKKLSALGVLIAIDDFGTGYSSMSYLKELLVAKIKIDKSFVTDMANNRNDAVIVRSTVELGHNLGLKVVAEGVETQVVWDKLSALGCDDAQGYYMSHPLSADGLTEWLQQSPWGKKTSSS
;
A
#
# COMPACT_ATOMS: atom_id res chain seq x y z
N GLY A 1 -6.57 -7.05 -3.62
CA GLY A 1 -6.01 -6.63 -2.34
C GLY A 1 -6.82 -5.55 -1.67
N VAL A 2 -6.52 -5.27 -0.42
CA VAL A 2 -7.14 -4.20 0.38
C VAL A 2 -6.06 -3.48 1.17
N GLU A 3 -6.28 -2.20 1.44
CA GLU A 3 -5.38 -1.37 2.24
C GLU A 3 -5.98 -1.08 3.63
N ALA A 4 -5.16 -1.23 4.67
CA ALA A 4 -5.53 -0.93 6.05
C ALA A 4 -5.36 0.56 6.34
N LEU A 5 -6.45 1.28 6.36
CA LEU A 5 -6.50 2.71 6.61
C LEU A 5 -6.87 2.99 8.08
N VAL A 6 -5.87 3.20 8.93
CA VAL A 6 -6.10 3.49 10.35
C VAL A 6 -6.96 4.75 10.55
N ARG A 7 -7.84 4.71 11.54
CA ARG A 7 -8.64 5.84 11.99
C ARG A 7 -8.57 5.93 13.52
N TRP A 8 -8.59 7.13 14.06
CA TRP A 8 -8.59 7.33 15.50
C TRP A 8 -9.91 7.89 15.98
N GLN A 9 -10.65 7.07 16.76
CA GLN A 9 -11.85 7.53 17.43
C GLN A 9 -11.45 8.37 18.65
N HIS A 10 -11.35 9.69 18.44
CA HIS A 10 -10.93 10.61 19.51
C HIS A 10 -12.15 11.06 20.34
N PRO A 11 -12.08 11.06 21.70
CA PRO A 11 -13.25 11.33 22.55
C PRO A 11 -13.84 12.75 22.39
N LYS A 12 -13.03 13.73 21.94
CA LYS A 12 -13.48 15.12 21.75
C LYS A 12 -13.63 15.53 20.29
N HIS A 13 -12.92 14.87 19.37
CA HIS A 13 -12.84 15.32 17.96
C HIS A 13 -13.49 14.33 16.97
N GLY A 14 -14.12 13.26 17.48
CA GLY A 14 -14.73 12.25 16.63
C GLY A 14 -13.71 11.40 15.90
N LEU A 15 -14.05 10.95 14.69
CA LEU A 15 -13.19 10.08 13.89
C LEU A 15 -12.13 10.91 13.15
N LEU A 16 -10.86 10.72 13.51
CA LEU A 16 -9.72 11.42 12.91
C LEU A 16 -9.06 10.57 11.81
N ALA A 17 -8.75 11.22 10.70
CA ALA A 17 -7.94 10.64 9.62
C ALA A 17 -6.43 10.68 9.97
N PRO A 18 -5.60 9.83 9.33
CA PRO A 18 -4.17 9.66 9.65
C PRO A 18 -3.36 10.96 9.63
N ASP A 19 -3.61 11.84 8.67
CA ASP A 19 -2.94 13.15 8.52
C ASP A 19 -3.02 14.03 9.78
N ARG A 20 -4.03 13.81 10.62
CA ARG A 20 -4.26 14.58 11.85
C ARG A 20 -3.47 14.07 13.05
N PHE A 21 -2.99 12.82 13.06
CA PHE A 21 -2.33 12.25 14.24
C PHE A 21 -1.04 11.49 13.95
N ILE A 22 -0.80 11.03 12.73
CA ILE A 22 0.45 10.33 12.38
C ILE A 22 1.67 11.23 12.62
N PRO A 23 1.70 12.52 12.19
CA PRO A 23 2.85 13.37 12.47
C PRO A 23 3.14 13.53 13.97
N LEU A 24 2.09 13.59 14.80
CA LEU A 24 2.24 13.64 16.26
C LEU A 24 2.79 12.30 16.81
N ALA A 25 2.31 11.17 16.30
CA ALA A 25 2.80 9.85 16.70
C ALA A 25 4.28 9.68 16.34
N GLU A 26 4.73 10.20 15.21
CA GLU A 26 6.14 10.21 14.80
C GLU A 26 6.99 11.07 15.74
N GLN A 27 6.57 12.31 16.03
CA GLN A 27 7.29 13.22 16.91
C GLN A 27 7.40 12.71 18.36
N THR A 28 6.39 11.96 18.81
CA THR A 28 6.35 11.44 20.20
C THR A 28 6.88 10.02 20.33
N GLY A 29 7.32 9.39 19.23
CA GLY A 29 7.76 7.99 19.20
C GLY A 29 6.65 6.96 19.31
N MET A 30 5.38 7.40 19.34
CA MET A 30 4.21 6.51 19.38
C MET A 30 3.94 5.81 18.04
N ILE A 31 4.62 6.19 16.98
CA ILE A 31 4.42 5.58 15.65
C ILE A 31 4.76 4.08 15.67
N LYS A 32 5.81 3.65 16.38
CA LYS A 32 6.20 2.24 16.46
C LYS A 32 5.11 1.37 17.09
N PRO A 33 4.64 1.62 18.33
CA PRO A 33 3.55 0.82 18.90
C PRO A 33 2.25 0.93 18.10
N LEU A 34 1.97 2.08 17.48
CA LEU A 34 0.82 2.24 16.59
C LEU A 34 0.93 1.33 15.36
N THR A 35 2.08 1.29 14.70
CA THR A 35 2.33 0.42 13.55
C THR A 35 2.13 -1.05 13.92
N TYR A 36 2.64 -1.51 15.07
CA TYR A 36 2.46 -2.88 15.52
C TYR A 36 0.99 -3.21 15.85
N TYR A 37 0.25 -2.24 16.38
CA TYR A 37 -1.20 -2.37 16.58
C TYR A 37 -1.94 -2.52 15.24
N VAL A 38 -1.62 -1.67 14.26
CA VAL A 38 -2.23 -1.71 12.92
C VAL A 38 -1.92 -3.04 12.23
N LEU A 39 -0.66 -3.50 12.25
CA LEU A 39 -0.25 -4.79 11.68
C LEU A 39 -1.05 -5.95 12.27
N ARG A 40 -1.16 -6.03 13.62
CA ARG A 40 -1.96 -7.10 14.26
C ARG A 40 -3.43 -7.00 13.91
N SER A 41 -3.99 -5.79 13.86
CA SER A 41 -5.39 -5.60 13.48
C SER A 41 -5.65 -6.03 12.02
N ALA A 42 -4.79 -5.60 11.11
CA ALA A 42 -4.86 -5.93 9.69
C ALA A 42 -4.75 -7.45 9.45
N LEU A 43 -3.76 -8.11 10.06
CA LEU A 43 -3.57 -9.56 9.92
C LEU A 43 -4.72 -10.38 10.52
N ARG A 44 -5.32 -9.90 11.63
CA ARG A 44 -6.52 -10.54 12.20
C ARG A 44 -7.69 -10.52 11.23
N HIS A 45 -7.93 -9.40 10.54
CA HIS A 45 -8.98 -9.32 9.53
C HIS A 45 -8.64 -10.18 8.30
N CYS A 46 -7.39 -10.15 7.84
CA CYS A 46 -6.92 -10.98 6.75
C CYS A 46 -7.13 -12.49 7.05
N GLU A 47 -6.76 -12.94 8.26
CA GLU A 47 -7.00 -14.31 8.70
C GLU A 47 -8.50 -14.67 8.71
N GLY A 48 -9.35 -13.77 9.21
CA GLY A 48 -10.81 -13.96 9.21
C GLY A 48 -11.38 -14.12 7.80
N TRP A 49 -10.98 -13.26 6.86
CA TRP A 49 -11.40 -13.35 5.46
C TRP A 49 -10.91 -14.63 4.79
N ARG A 50 -9.68 -15.04 5.04
CA ARG A 50 -9.14 -16.31 4.49
C ARG A 50 -9.91 -17.52 5.02
N ARG A 51 -10.27 -17.54 6.30
CA ARG A 51 -11.15 -18.60 6.87
C ARG A 51 -12.54 -18.62 6.23
N ALA A 52 -13.03 -17.44 5.80
CA ALA A 52 -14.28 -17.30 5.05
C ALA A 52 -14.14 -17.59 3.53
N GLY A 53 -12.96 -18.01 3.07
CA GLY A 53 -12.70 -18.32 1.66
C GLY A 53 -12.39 -17.10 0.78
N LEU A 54 -12.18 -15.92 1.37
CA LEU A 54 -11.78 -14.71 0.66
C LEU A 54 -10.25 -14.57 0.70
N ASP A 55 -9.60 -14.82 -0.43
CA ASP A 55 -8.12 -14.73 -0.54
C ASP A 55 -7.73 -13.29 -0.91
N LEU A 56 -7.54 -12.45 0.12
CA LEU A 56 -7.17 -11.05 -0.03
C LEU A 56 -5.75 -10.82 0.48
N SER A 57 -4.97 -10.03 -0.25
CA SER A 57 -3.75 -9.40 0.28
C SER A 57 -4.11 -8.15 1.08
N MET A 58 -3.29 -7.83 2.07
CA MET A 58 -3.46 -6.72 2.99
C MET A 58 -2.26 -5.80 2.92
N SER A 59 -2.46 -4.56 2.53
CA SER A 59 -1.44 -3.52 2.53
C SER A 59 -1.48 -2.69 3.81
N VAL A 60 -0.31 -2.34 4.34
CA VAL A 60 -0.16 -1.52 5.55
C VAL A 60 0.92 -0.46 5.33
N ASN A 61 0.58 0.80 5.57
CA ASN A 61 1.50 1.92 5.49
C ASN A 61 2.53 1.90 6.62
N ILE A 62 3.81 2.11 6.28
CA ILE A 62 4.95 2.09 7.19
C ILE A 62 5.69 3.43 7.15
N SER A 63 5.91 4.03 8.33
CA SER A 63 6.64 5.29 8.43
C SER A 63 8.15 5.12 8.22
N ALA A 64 8.83 6.22 7.88
CA ALA A 64 10.29 6.29 7.81
C ALA A 64 10.96 5.83 9.12
N ILE A 65 10.39 6.15 10.28
CA ILE A 65 10.92 5.77 11.59
C ILE A 65 10.92 4.25 11.79
N ASN A 66 9.91 3.56 11.26
CA ASN A 66 9.86 2.10 11.32
C ASN A 66 10.89 1.45 10.39
N ILE A 67 11.00 1.94 9.14
CA ILE A 67 11.92 1.35 8.16
C ILE A 67 13.39 1.56 8.54
N GLN A 68 13.70 2.60 9.31
CA GLN A 68 15.03 2.88 9.84
C GLN A 68 15.35 2.12 11.14
N ASP A 69 14.37 1.48 11.74
CA ASP A 69 14.55 0.69 12.98
C ASP A 69 15.09 -0.70 12.66
N PRO A 70 16.32 -1.06 13.10
CA PRO A 70 16.91 -2.38 12.85
C PRO A 70 16.11 -3.54 13.46
N GLU A 71 15.29 -3.27 14.50
CA GLU A 71 14.46 -4.26 15.18
C GLU A 71 13.13 -4.53 14.43
N PHE A 72 12.72 -3.62 13.53
CA PHE A 72 11.42 -3.69 12.86
C PHE A 72 11.18 -5.01 12.10
N PRO A 73 12.12 -5.56 11.30
CA PRO A 73 11.92 -6.84 10.64
C PRO A 73 11.70 -7.99 11.60
N GLY A 74 12.40 -8.00 12.75
CA GLY A 74 12.22 -8.98 13.81
C GLY A 74 10.81 -8.90 14.44
N GLN A 75 10.33 -7.68 14.70
CA GLN A 75 8.98 -7.46 15.21
C GLN A 75 7.90 -7.90 14.21
N VAL A 76 8.08 -7.63 12.93
CA VAL A 76 7.17 -8.11 11.87
C VAL A 76 7.16 -9.65 11.83
N ALA A 77 8.33 -10.29 11.94
CA ALA A 77 8.42 -11.75 11.98
C ALA A 77 7.66 -12.35 13.17
N GLU A 78 7.78 -11.76 14.37
CA GLU A 78 7.03 -12.21 15.54
C GLU A 78 5.51 -12.01 15.36
N ILE A 79 5.09 -10.86 14.83
CA ILE A 79 3.66 -10.60 14.58
C ILE A 79 3.10 -11.61 13.56
N LEU A 80 3.84 -11.92 12.49
CA LEU A 80 3.39 -12.91 11.51
C LEU A 80 3.17 -14.30 12.11
N LYS A 81 3.95 -14.70 13.13
CA LYS A 81 3.76 -15.97 13.84
C LYS A 81 2.49 -16.03 14.69
N GLU A 82 1.93 -14.87 15.07
CA GLU A 82 0.69 -14.81 15.84
C GLU A 82 -0.55 -15.21 15.00
N PHE A 83 -0.44 -15.20 13.66
CA PHE A 83 -1.55 -15.39 12.73
C PHE A 83 -1.26 -16.48 11.70
N SER A 84 -2.30 -17.22 11.29
CA SER A 84 -2.23 -18.25 10.23
C SER A 84 -2.39 -17.62 8.84
N VAL A 85 -1.55 -16.60 8.54
CA VAL A 85 -1.59 -15.85 7.27
C VAL A 85 -0.22 -16.02 6.58
N PRO A 86 -0.18 -16.45 5.30
CA PRO A 86 1.08 -16.48 4.56
C PRO A 86 1.71 -15.09 4.49
N PRO A 87 3.03 -14.94 4.70
CA PRO A 87 3.69 -13.63 4.64
C PRO A 87 3.44 -12.87 3.34
N ALA A 88 3.32 -13.57 2.21
CA ALA A 88 3.01 -12.97 0.91
C ALA A 88 1.60 -12.34 0.81
N CYS A 89 0.73 -12.54 1.80
CA CYS A 89 -0.54 -11.83 1.90
C CYS A 89 -0.40 -10.46 2.58
N LEU A 90 0.73 -10.18 3.23
CA LEU A 90 1.06 -8.88 3.80
C LEU A 90 1.93 -8.10 2.81
N GLU A 91 1.50 -6.88 2.51
CA GLU A 91 2.26 -5.89 1.75
C GLU A 91 2.53 -4.69 2.65
N LEU A 92 3.77 -4.23 2.70
CA LEU A 92 4.16 -3.04 3.44
C LEU A 92 4.40 -1.90 2.44
N GLU A 93 3.67 -0.82 2.60
CA GLU A 93 3.74 0.36 1.74
C GLU A 93 4.66 1.40 2.39
N ILE A 94 5.65 1.85 1.65
CA ILE A 94 6.69 2.76 2.13
C ILE A 94 6.80 3.88 1.11
N THR A 95 6.63 5.14 1.55
CA THR A 95 6.75 6.28 0.63
C THR A 95 8.17 6.39 0.05
N GLU A 96 8.25 6.86 -1.18
CA GLU A 96 9.52 7.14 -1.85
C GLU A 96 10.45 8.00 -0.96
N THR A 97 9.91 9.05 -0.36
CA THR A 97 10.65 9.96 0.53
C THR A 97 11.18 9.24 1.77
N ALA A 98 10.43 8.29 2.36
CA ALA A 98 10.86 7.52 3.52
C ALA A 98 12.09 6.65 3.20
N VAL A 99 12.13 6.06 2.00
CA VAL A 99 13.30 5.29 1.53
C VAL A 99 14.50 6.20 1.32
N MET A 100 14.29 7.38 0.71
CA MET A 100 15.38 8.30 0.36
C MET A 100 15.95 9.06 1.55
N SER A 101 15.28 9.10 2.70
CA SER A 101 15.80 9.77 3.90
C SER A 101 17.04 9.08 4.49
N GLU A 102 17.10 7.75 4.51
CA GLU A 102 18.23 6.93 4.98
C GLU A 102 18.36 5.67 4.11
N PRO A 103 18.83 5.80 2.85
CA PRO A 103 18.69 4.74 1.84
C PRO A 103 19.36 3.42 2.23
N VAL A 104 20.55 3.48 2.85
CA VAL A 104 21.30 2.28 3.24
C VAL A 104 20.50 1.45 4.27
N ARG A 105 19.97 2.10 5.28
CA ARG A 105 19.15 1.43 6.31
C ARG A 105 17.83 0.90 5.74
N ALA A 106 17.19 1.68 4.87
CA ALA A 106 15.97 1.26 4.18
C ALA A 106 16.20 0.00 3.34
N VAL A 107 17.27 -0.05 2.53
CA VAL A 107 17.63 -1.22 1.73
C VAL A 107 17.87 -2.46 2.59
N GLU A 108 18.60 -2.33 3.71
CA GLU A 108 18.85 -3.45 4.63
C GLU A 108 17.56 -3.96 5.27
N CYS A 109 16.68 -3.05 5.71
CA CYS A 109 15.40 -3.39 6.31
C CYS A 109 14.49 -4.09 5.29
N ILE A 110 14.35 -3.54 4.08
CA ILE A 110 13.56 -4.11 2.98
C ILE A 110 14.07 -5.51 2.62
N LYS A 111 15.38 -5.74 2.53
CA LYS A 111 15.94 -7.07 2.27
C LYS A 111 15.54 -8.09 3.33
N LYS A 112 15.58 -7.70 4.61
CA LYS A 112 15.18 -8.59 5.72
C LYS A 112 13.67 -8.88 5.68
N LEU A 113 12.83 -7.88 5.41
CA LEU A 113 11.38 -8.05 5.27
C LEU A 113 11.02 -8.95 4.06
N SER A 114 11.65 -8.72 2.91
CA SER A 114 11.47 -9.57 1.73
C SER A 114 11.91 -11.02 2.00
N ALA A 115 12.97 -11.23 2.78
CA ALA A 115 13.42 -12.58 3.17
C ALA A 115 12.41 -13.32 4.05
N LEU A 116 11.51 -12.60 4.76
CA LEU A 116 10.36 -13.20 5.45
C LEU A 116 9.23 -13.61 4.50
N GLY A 117 9.29 -13.20 3.23
CA GLY A 117 8.25 -13.40 2.24
C GLY A 117 7.17 -12.31 2.22
N VAL A 118 7.36 -11.20 2.93
CA VAL A 118 6.47 -10.03 2.91
C VAL A 118 6.70 -9.23 1.62
N LEU A 119 5.63 -8.76 1.01
CA LEU A 119 5.71 -7.90 -0.18
C LEU A 119 5.97 -6.46 0.23
N ILE A 120 6.74 -5.74 -0.57
CA ILE A 120 7.01 -4.32 -0.37
C ILE A 120 6.52 -3.55 -1.58
N ALA A 121 5.82 -2.44 -1.33
CA ALA A 121 5.42 -1.48 -2.35
C ALA A 121 6.05 -0.11 -2.05
N ILE A 122 6.49 0.59 -3.10
CA ILE A 122 6.88 2.00 -3.00
C ILE A 122 5.65 2.85 -3.27
N ASP A 123 5.28 3.66 -2.30
CA ASP A 123 4.13 4.55 -2.34
C ASP A 123 4.51 5.99 -2.73
N ASP A 124 3.51 6.80 -3.15
CA ASP A 124 3.67 8.19 -3.60
C ASP A 124 4.72 8.35 -4.70
N PHE A 125 4.89 7.35 -5.58
CA PHE A 125 5.95 7.34 -6.58
C PHE A 125 5.80 8.48 -7.60
N GLY A 126 6.89 9.22 -7.79
CA GLY A 126 6.97 10.35 -8.71
C GLY A 126 6.84 11.72 -8.02
N THR A 127 6.51 11.78 -6.73
CA THR A 127 6.41 13.05 -5.98
C THR A 127 7.76 13.48 -5.40
N GLY A 128 8.73 12.56 -5.31
CA GLY A 128 10.05 12.77 -4.73
C GLY A 128 11.19 12.83 -5.77
N TYR A 129 12.41 12.90 -5.26
CA TYR A 129 13.63 12.83 -6.08
C TYR A 129 14.11 11.38 -6.14
N SER A 130 13.47 10.54 -6.97
CA SER A 130 13.92 9.16 -7.17
C SER A 130 15.32 9.09 -7.75
N SER A 131 16.25 8.49 -7.02
CA SER A 131 17.43 7.94 -7.65
C SER A 131 17.10 6.57 -8.24
N MET A 132 17.00 6.48 -9.56
CA MET A 132 16.76 5.21 -10.28
C MET A 132 17.74 4.10 -9.88
N SER A 133 18.95 4.47 -9.40
CA SER A 133 19.95 3.52 -8.94
C SER A 133 19.50 2.75 -7.69
N TYR A 134 18.83 3.44 -6.75
CA TYR A 134 18.32 2.77 -5.55
C TYR A 134 17.09 1.89 -5.85
N LEU A 135 16.17 2.36 -6.71
CA LEU A 135 15.02 1.56 -7.08
C LEU A 135 15.41 0.18 -7.64
N LYS A 136 16.50 0.14 -8.40
CA LYS A 136 17.06 -1.12 -8.95
C LYS A 136 17.62 -2.06 -7.87
N GLU A 137 18.08 -1.54 -6.73
CA GLU A 137 18.63 -2.33 -5.63
C GLU A 137 17.58 -2.79 -4.62
N LEU A 138 16.40 -2.14 -4.62
CA LEU A 138 15.31 -2.47 -3.74
C LEU A 138 14.62 -3.77 -4.17
N LEU A 139 14.42 -4.68 -3.22
CA LEU A 139 13.62 -5.88 -3.41
C LEU A 139 12.14 -5.56 -3.20
N VAL A 140 11.57 -4.74 -4.09
CA VAL A 140 10.16 -4.35 -4.06
C VAL A 140 9.36 -5.13 -5.09
N ALA A 141 8.09 -5.32 -4.82
CA ALA A 141 7.16 -6.03 -5.69
C ALA A 141 6.33 -5.08 -6.55
N LYS A 142 6.07 -3.86 -6.04
CA LYS A 142 5.17 -2.89 -6.67
C LYS A 142 5.67 -1.46 -6.53
N ILE A 143 5.19 -0.61 -7.44
CA ILE A 143 5.19 0.85 -7.31
C ILE A 143 3.75 1.36 -7.42
N LYS A 144 3.39 2.33 -6.57
CA LYS A 144 2.07 2.97 -6.54
C LYS A 144 2.22 4.40 -7.06
N ILE A 145 1.53 4.72 -8.15
CA ILE A 145 1.55 6.05 -8.74
C ILE A 145 0.65 6.95 -7.91
N ASP A 146 1.21 8.05 -7.40
CA ASP A 146 0.49 9.00 -6.56
C ASP A 146 -0.74 9.57 -7.28
N LYS A 147 -1.80 9.75 -6.51
CA LYS A 147 -3.09 10.25 -6.97
C LYS A 147 -3.01 11.62 -7.68
N SER A 148 -2.03 12.47 -7.34
CA SER A 148 -1.88 13.79 -7.94
C SER A 148 -1.62 13.73 -9.45
N PHE A 149 -1.04 12.63 -9.94
CA PHE A 149 -0.85 12.40 -11.38
C PHE A 149 -2.03 11.65 -12.01
N VAL A 150 -2.71 10.80 -11.24
CA VAL A 150 -3.76 9.93 -11.76
C VAL A 150 -5.08 10.66 -11.91
N THR A 151 -5.47 11.47 -10.92
CA THR A 151 -6.80 12.11 -10.86
C THR A 151 -7.08 12.95 -12.12
N ASP A 152 -6.11 13.75 -12.56
CA ASP A 152 -6.26 14.67 -13.67
C ASP A 152 -5.69 14.18 -15.02
N MET A 153 -5.13 12.98 -15.08
CA MET A 153 -4.49 12.44 -16.30
C MET A 153 -5.41 12.41 -17.53
N ALA A 154 -6.72 12.47 -17.32
CA ALA A 154 -7.69 12.51 -18.39
C ALA A 154 -7.65 13.85 -19.16
N ASN A 155 -7.37 14.94 -18.48
CA ASN A 155 -7.42 16.30 -18.98
C ASN A 155 -6.03 16.98 -19.02
N ASN A 156 -5.07 16.48 -18.25
CA ASN A 156 -3.71 17.00 -18.19
C ASN A 156 -2.74 16.08 -18.94
N ARG A 157 -2.18 16.59 -20.04
CA ARG A 157 -1.24 15.83 -20.88
C ARG A 157 0.06 15.48 -20.15
N ASN A 158 0.54 16.36 -19.26
CA ASN A 158 1.80 16.13 -18.52
C ASN A 158 1.61 14.96 -17.54
N ASP A 159 0.49 14.94 -16.80
CA ASP A 159 0.18 13.87 -15.87
C ASP A 159 0.01 12.53 -16.62
N ALA A 160 -0.66 12.54 -17.77
CA ALA A 160 -0.79 11.35 -18.61
C ALA A 160 0.58 10.82 -19.10
N VAL A 161 1.54 11.70 -19.39
CA VAL A 161 2.91 11.31 -19.76
C VAL A 161 3.64 10.71 -18.57
N ILE A 162 3.52 11.31 -17.37
CA ILE A 162 4.13 10.80 -16.14
C ILE A 162 3.59 9.40 -15.83
N VAL A 163 2.26 9.23 -15.81
CA VAL A 163 1.62 7.94 -15.54
C VAL A 163 2.11 6.87 -16.53
N ARG A 164 2.10 7.17 -17.82
CA ARG A 164 2.59 6.24 -18.85
C ARG A 164 4.04 5.85 -18.61
N SER A 165 4.92 6.84 -18.40
CA SER A 165 6.34 6.59 -18.21
C SER A 165 6.60 5.76 -16.95
N THR A 166 5.80 5.96 -15.89
CA THR A 166 5.90 5.18 -14.65
C THR A 166 5.44 3.74 -14.87
N VAL A 167 4.35 3.51 -15.62
CA VAL A 167 3.90 2.15 -15.98
C VAL A 167 4.99 1.43 -16.77
N GLU A 168 5.53 2.06 -17.82
CA GLU A 168 6.60 1.48 -18.65
C GLU A 168 7.87 1.20 -17.82
N LEU A 169 8.26 2.12 -16.93
CA LEU A 169 9.41 1.94 -16.04
C LEU A 169 9.21 0.76 -15.09
N GLY A 170 8.04 0.68 -14.44
CA GLY A 170 7.72 -0.41 -13.51
C GLY A 170 7.83 -1.77 -14.21
N HIS A 171 7.20 -1.91 -15.37
CA HIS A 171 7.26 -3.15 -16.14
C HIS A 171 8.69 -3.50 -16.62
N ASN A 172 9.47 -2.51 -17.05
CA ASN A 172 10.87 -2.74 -17.44
C ASN A 172 11.76 -3.19 -16.27
N LEU A 173 11.38 -2.85 -15.03
CA LEU A 173 12.03 -3.32 -13.80
C LEU A 173 11.43 -4.63 -13.27
N GLY A 174 10.42 -5.19 -13.92
CA GLY A 174 9.73 -6.41 -13.46
C GLY A 174 8.80 -6.18 -12.27
N LEU A 175 8.38 -4.93 -12.01
CA LEU A 175 7.49 -4.54 -10.93
C LEU A 175 6.05 -4.45 -11.41
N LYS A 176 5.10 -4.69 -10.52
CA LYS A 176 3.70 -4.33 -10.75
C LYS A 176 3.48 -2.85 -10.50
N VAL A 177 2.54 -2.27 -11.23
CA VAL A 177 2.18 -0.86 -11.10
C VAL A 177 0.73 -0.72 -10.65
N VAL A 178 0.53 0.06 -9.59
CA VAL A 178 -0.78 0.41 -9.04
C VAL A 178 -1.04 1.89 -9.28
N ALA A 179 -2.18 2.26 -9.80
CA ALA A 179 -2.59 3.66 -9.93
C ALA A 179 -3.55 4.02 -8.79
N GLU A 180 -3.23 5.08 -8.05
CA GLU A 180 -4.06 5.58 -6.96
C GLU A 180 -4.96 6.74 -7.38
N GLY A 181 -6.05 6.97 -6.61
CA GLY A 181 -6.94 8.10 -6.88
C GLY A 181 -7.77 7.96 -8.14
N VAL A 182 -8.10 6.74 -8.55
CA VAL A 182 -9.03 6.50 -9.66
C VAL A 182 -10.44 6.84 -9.21
N GLU A 183 -11.03 7.91 -9.78
CA GLU A 183 -12.35 8.41 -9.39
C GLU A 183 -13.39 8.31 -10.52
N THR A 184 -12.96 8.10 -11.77
CA THR A 184 -13.84 8.12 -12.93
C THR A 184 -13.58 6.96 -13.88
N GLN A 185 -14.62 6.54 -14.63
CA GLN A 185 -14.53 5.56 -15.71
C GLN A 185 -13.49 5.96 -16.75
N VAL A 186 -13.39 7.24 -17.09
CA VAL A 186 -12.45 7.73 -18.12
C VAL A 186 -11.00 7.49 -17.71
N VAL A 187 -10.66 7.74 -16.44
CA VAL A 187 -9.32 7.47 -15.91
C VAL A 187 -9.05 5.98 -15.87
N TRP A 188 -10.02 5.17 -15.40
CA TRP A 188 -9.95 3.71 -15.42
C TRP A 188 -9.64 3.16 -16.81
N ASP A 189 -10.38 3.59 -17.84
CA ASP A 189 -10.22 3.12 -19.23
C ASP A 189 -8.82 3.48 -19.77
N LYS A 190 -8.32 4.70 -19.46
CA LYS A 190 -6.98 5.11 -19.85
C LYS A 190 -5.89 4.28 -19.19
N LEU A 191 -5.99 4.02 -17.88
CA LEU A 191 -5.05 3.17 -17.14
C LEU A 191 -5.04 1.73 -17.69
N SER A 192 -6.23 1.20 -17.97
CA SER A 192 -6.38 -0.11 -18.61
C SER A 192 -5.70 -0.16 -19.98
N ALA A 193 -5.87 0.89 -20.80
CA ALA A 193 -5.21 0.99 -22.13
C ALA A 193 -3.69 1.13 -22.02
N LEU A 194 -3.16 1.69 -20.92
CA LEU A 194 -1.73 1.76 -20.64
C LEU A 194 -1.15 0.45 -20.08
N GLY A 195 -2.01 -0.54 -19.76
CA GLY A 195 -1.61 -1.81 -19.17
C GLY A 195 -1.24 -1.70 -17.68
N CYS A 196 -1.75 -0.71 -16.95
CA CYS A 196 -1.56 -0.63 -15.50
C CYS A 196 -2.13 -1.90 -14.83
N ASP A 197 -1.36 -2.52 -13.91
CA ASP A 197 -1.70 -3.84 -13.36
C ASP A 197 -2.88 -3.79 -12.40
N ASP A 198 -2.87 -2.81 -11.50
CA ASP A 198 -3.87 -2.63 -10.46
C ASP A 198 -4.29 -1.15 -10.37
N ALA A 199 -5.47 -0.89 -9.84
CA ALA A 199 -5.96 0.47 -9.60
C ALA A 199 -6.72 0.56 -8.27
N GLN A 200 -6.64 1.71 -7.61
CA GLN A 200 -7.30 2.01 -6.34
C GLN A 200 -7.92 3.40 -6.38
N GLY A 201 -9.14 3.54 -5.84
CA GLY A 201 -9.79 4.84 -5.73
C GLY A 201 -11.31 4.75 -5.54
N TYR A 202 -11.94 5.91 -5.45
CA TYR A 202 -13.37 6.04 -5.15
C TYR A 202 -14.28 5.55 -6.28
N TYR A 203 -13.72 5.37 -7.46
CA TYR A 203 -14.45 4.71 -8.55
C TYR A 203 -14.84 3.27 -8.19
N MET A 204 -14.00 2.55 -7.43
CA MET A 204 -14.30 1.20 -6.95
C MET A 204 -15.05 1.22 -5.64
N SER A 205 -14.50 1.91 -4.63
CA SER A 205 -15.12 2.03 -3.30
C SER A 205 -14.50 3.16 -2.49
N HIS A 206 -15.30 3.83 -1.68
CA HIS A 206 -14.79 4.61 -0.55
C HIS A 206 -14.24 3.67 0.54
N PRO A 207 -13.41 4.17 1.48
CA PRO A 207 -12.97 3.38 2.62
C PRO A 207 -14.15 2.82 3.42
N LEU A 208 -14.11 1.53 3.70
CA LEU A 208 -15.13 0.79 4.42
C LEU A 208 -14.59 0.22 5.73
N SER A 209 -15.47 -0.09 6.69
CA SER A 209 -15.13 -0.96 7.79
C SER A 209 -14.86 -2.39 7.29
N ALA A 210 -14.17 -3.22 8.09
CA ALA A 210 -13.92 -4.61 7.70
C ALA A 210 -15.20 -5.40 7.41
N ASP A 211 -16.27 -5.16 8.21
CA ASP A 211 -17.58 -5.79 7.99
C ASP A 211 -18.21 -5.27 6.70
N GLY A 212 -18.22 -3.94 6.49
CA GLY A 212 -18.74 -3.34 5.27
C GLY A 212 -18.00 -3.77 4.00
N LEU A 213 -16.69 -4.02 4.10
CA LEU A 213 -15.91 -4.58 2.99
C LEU A 213 -16.38 -6.00 2.64
N THR A 214 -16.67 -6.83 3.64
CA THR A 214 -17.15 -8.20 3.42
C THR A 214 -18.48 -8.20 2.65
N GLU A 215 -19.40 -7.34 3.03
CA GLU A 215 -20.68 -7.16 2.33
C GLU A 215 -20.48 -6.62 0.90
N TRP A 216 -19.60 -5.60 0.76
CA TRP A 216 -19.30 -5.01 -0.54
C TRP A 216 -18.70 -6.02 -1.51
N LEU A 217 -17.76 -6.88 -1.05
CA LEU A 217 -17.17 -7.93 -1.88
C LEU A 217 -18.20 -8.93 -2.41
N GLN A 218 -19.27 -9.20 -1.67
CA GLN A 218 -20.34 -10.10 -2.11
C GLN A 218 -21.24 -9.47 -3.18
N GLN A 219 -21.43 -8.16 -3.16
CA GLN A 219 -22.38 -7.42 -3.99
C GLN A 219 -21.71 -6.69 -5.17
N SER A 220 -20.44 -6.35 -5.04
CA SER A 220 -19.69 -5.57 -6.02
C SER A 220 -19.19 -6.41 -7.19
N PRO A 221 -19.16 -5.85 -8.40
CA PRO A 221 -18.52 -6.48 -9.56
C PRO A 221 -17.02 -6.71 -9.33
N TRP A 222 -16.38 -5.93 -8.46
CA TRP A 222 -14.96 -6.03 -8.10
C TRP A 222 -14.65 -7.18 -7.14
N GLY A 223 -15.65 -7.68 -6.41
CA GLY A 223 -15.52 -8.81 -5.47
C GLY A 223 -15.66 -10.18 -6.12
N LYS A 224 -16.20 -10.26 -7.30
CA LYS A 224 -16.38 -11.55 -8.01
C LYS A 224 -15.06 -11.94 -8.64
N LYS A 225 -14.44 -13.03 -8.17
CA LYS A 225 -13.45 -13.74 -8.98
C LYS A 225 -14.11 -14.09 -10.31
N THR A 226 -13.72 -13.45 -11.41
CA THR A 226 -13.95 -14.02 -12.73
C THR A 226 -13.15 -15.32 -12.76
N SER A 227 -13.85 -16.44 -12.59
CA SER A 227 -13.33 -17.73 -12.96
C SER A 227 -13.11 -17.66 -14.48
N SER A 228 -11.91 -17.29 -14.88
CA SER A 228 -11.44 -17.49 -16.23
C SER A 228 -11.37 -18.99 -16.45
N SER A 229 -12.26 -19.46 -17.29
CA SER A 229 -12.31 -20.79 -17.88
C SER A 229 -11.05 -21.05 -18.70
#